data_06b9f6780348f4be5e080bda50e444a7
#
_entry.id   06b9f6780348f4be5e080bda50e444a7
#
_cell.length_a   1.000
_cell.length_b   1.000
_cell.length_c   1.000
_cell.angle_alpha   90.00
_cell.angle_beta   90.00
_cell.angle_gamma   90.00
#
_symmetry.space_group_name_H-M   'P 1'
#
loop_
_entity.id
_entity.type
_entity.pdbx_description
1 polymer ?
#
loop_
_entity_poly.entity_id
_entity_poly.type
_entity_poly.pdbx_seq_one_letter_code
_entity_poly.pdbx_strand_id
1 'polypeptide(L)'
;MKEAMLYEKLSDAKVKCNLCNHRCTIKDGNYGICGVRQNTDGALYTLAYDKIIASHIDPIEKKPVFQFYPGSTAYSIATVGCNFKCKHCQNADISQLPMERKGHVVGEKMGADEIAEAARRAGCQSIAYTYTEPTIFFELAHETAQKAHDKGIKNIFVSNGYMTSEALEEISPYLDGINIDLKAFADKFYKEICGARLEPVLDTIRLARNLGIWVEVTTLVIPTLNDSEDELRRIAEFLRDVDVSIPWHISQFYPTYQLTNLPRTPVETLHRAREIGLEIGLQYVYEGNVPGRGNENTYCHGCGELLIERWGYSIQKNAIIEGTCPSCGSPVAGVGL
;
A
#
# COMPACT_ATOMS: atom_id res chain seq x y z
N MET A 1 15.40 -11.88 17.17
CA MET A 1 13.92 -12.00 17.28
C MET A 1 13.43 -10.97 18.28
N LYS A 2 12.31 -10.32 18.02
CA LYS A 2 11.63 -9.40 18.93
C LYS A 2 10.27 -9.97 19.27
N GLU A 3 9.81 -9.82 20.50
CA GLU A 3 8.45 -10.21 20.87
C GLU A 3 7.46 -9.40 20.02
N ALA A 4 6.46 -10.09 19.48
CA ALA A 4 5.50 -9.50 18.54
C ALA A 4 4.47 -8.65 19.30
N MET A 5 3.99 -7.61 18.67
CA MET A 5 2.83 -6.84 19.11
C MET A 5 1.53 -7.53 18.69
N LEU A 6 0.42 -7.13 19.28
CA LEU A 6 -0.95 -7.49 18.87
C LEU A 6 -1.18 -9.01 18.79
N TYR A 7 -0.99 -9.70 19.91
CA TYR A 7 -1.34 -11.11 20.05
C TYR A 7 -1.90 -11.43 21.43
N GLU A 8 -2.58 -12.55 21.54
CA GLU A 8 -3.14 -13.11 22.78
C GLU A 8 -2.54 -14.48 23.06
N LYS A 9 -2.22 -14.74 24.33
CA LYS A 9 -1.85 -16.09 24.81
C LYS A 9 -3.11 -16.91 25.02
N LEU A 10 -3.12 -18.13 24.51
CA LEU A 10 -4.20 -19.09 24.66
C LEU A 10 -3.75 -20.29 25.49
N SER A 11 -4.67 -21.23 25.79
CA SER A 11 -4.33 -22.51 26.42
C SER A 11 -3.36 -23.33 25.55
N ASP A 12 -2.68 -24.31 26.19
CA ASP A 12 -1.78 -25.27 25.54
C ASP A 12 -0.63 -24.62 24.77
N ALA A 13 -0.04 -23.55 25.34
CA ALA A 13 1.04 -22.78 24.72
C ALA A 13 0.72 -22.27 23.29
N LYS A 14 -0.57 -22.11 22.93
CA LYS A 14 -0.99 -21.49 21.67
C LYS A 14 -1.04 -19.98 21.83
N VAL A 15 -0.93 -19.28 20.70
CA VAL A 15 -1.14 -17.85 20.62
C VAL A 15 -2.10 -17.51 19.48
N LYS A 16 -2.85 -16.42 19.61
CA LYS A 16 -3.66 -15.85 18.53
C LYS A 16 -3.03 -14.53 18.10
N CYS A 17 -2.58 -14.47 16.86
CA CYS A 17 -2.06 -13.25 16.25
C CYS A 17 -3.21 -12.36 15.79
N ASN A 18 -3.26 -11.12 16.27
CA ASN A 18 -4.29 -10.13 15.94
C ASN A 18 -3.78 -9.01 15.01
N LEU A 19 -2.64 -9.20 14.37
CA LEU A 19 -2.02 -8.17 13.52
C LEU A 19 -2.72 -7.97 12.17
N CYS A 20 -3.14 -9.07 11.53
CA CYS A 20 -3.85 -9.02 10.26
C CYS A 20 -5.10 -9.91 10.29
N ASN A 21 -5.99 -9.73 9.30
CA ASN A 21 -7.30 -10.37 9.27
C ASN A 21 -7.28 -11.89 8.97
N HIS A 22 -6.10 -12.51 8.88
CA HIS A 22 -6.00 -13.95 8.98
C HIS A 22 -6.22 -14.44 10.42
N ARG A 23 -5.97 -13.62 11.45
CA ARG A 23 -6.23 -13.96 12.86
C ARG A 23 -5.70 -15.36 13.24
N CYS A 24 -4.44 -15.65 12.85
CA CYS A 24 -3.84 -16.97 12.98
C CYS A 24 -3.81 -17.46 14.42
N THR A 25 -4.36 -18.65 14.68
CA THR A 25 -4.06 -19.41 15.90
C THR A 25 -2.84 -20.30 15.66
N ILE A 26 -1.75 -20.00 16.38
CA ILE A 26 -0.42 -20.58 16.13
C ILE A 26 -0.05 -21.46 17.33
N LYS A 27 0.18 -22.76 17.06
CA LYS A 27 0.67 -23.72 18.06
C LYS A 27 2.14 -23.45 18.35
N ASP A 28 2.61 -23.91 19.49
CA ASP A 28 4.04 -23.86 19.84
C ASP A 28 4.94 -24.45 18.74
N GLY A 29 6.08 -23.82 18.50
CA GLY A 29 7.03 -24.15 17.43
C GLY A 29 6.56 -23.79 16.01
N ASN A 30 5.30 -23.37 15.78
CA ASN A 30 4.75 -23.12 14.46
C ASN A 30 4.75 -21.63 14.09
N TYR A 31 4.40 -21.37 12.82
CA TYR A 31 4.38 -20.04 12.19
C TYR A 31 2.96 -19.61 11.79
N GLY A 32 2.73 -18.31 11.78
CA GLY A 32 1.59 -17.71 11.11
C GLY A 32 1.66 -17.90 9.59
N ILE A 33 0.55 -17.61 8.89
CA ILE A 33 0.43 -17.72 7.42
C ILE A 33 1.54 -16.94 6.70
N CYS A 34 1.93 -15.77 7.22
CA CYS A 34 2.98 -14.92 6.65
C CYS A 34 4.41 -15.52 6.72
N GLY A 35 4.61 -16.58 7.52
CA GLY A 35 5.90 -17.25 7.70
C GLY A 35 6.94 -16.48 8.51
N VAL A 36 6.65 -15.25 8.96
CA VAL A 36 7.60 -14.38 9.69
C VAL A 36 7.24 -14.18 11.17
N ARG A 37 6.14 -14.77 11.64
CA ARG A 37 5.73 -14.77 13.05
C ARG A 37 5.70 -16.17 13.58
N GLN A 38 6.47 -16.43 14.61
CA GLN A 38 6.65 -17.75 15.23
C GLN A 38 6.20 -17.73 16.69
N ASN A 39 5.44 -18.74 17.08
CA ASN A 39 5.16 -19.03 18.48
C ASN A 39 6.30 -19.88 19.06
N THR A 40 6.86 -19.44 20.17
CA THR A 40 7.87 -20.16 20.93
C THR A 40 7.46 -20.14 22.41
N ASP A 41 7.16 -21.29 22.96
CA ASP A 41 6.75 -21.49 24.37
C ASP A 41 5.56 -20.59 24.79
N GLY A 42 4.57 -20.39 23.90
CA GLY A 42 3.39 -19.57 24.17
C GLY A 42 3.64 -18.05 24.10
N ALA A 43 4.75 -17.62 23.53
CA ALA A 43 5.03 -16.24 23.18
C ALA A 43 5.22 -16.09 21.67
N LEU A 44 4.63 -15.05 21.08
CA LEU A 44 4.77 -14.79 19.65
C LEU A 44 5.95 -13.87 19.38
N TYR A 45 6.80 -14.25 18.45
CA TYR A 45 7.96 -13.47 18.01
C TYR A 45 7.88 -13.12 16.55
N THR A 46 8.32 -11.89 16.18
CA THR A 46 8.60 -11.52 14.80
C THR A 46 10.04 -11.88 14.44
N LEU A 47 10.21 -12.50 13.27
CA LEU A 47 11.51 -12.87 12.71
C LEU A 47 12.02 -11.80 11.73
N ALA A 48 11.12 -10.93 11.23
CA ALA A 48 11.43 -9.90 10.24
C ALA A 48 11.97 -8.61 10.85
N TYR A 49 11.97 -8.48 12.18
CA TYR A 49 12.49 -7.30 12.85
C TYR A 49 13.98 -7.11 12.55
N ASP A 50 14.37 -5.88 12.18
CA ASP A 50 15.73 -5.45 11.79
C ASP A 50 16.35 -6.18 10.55
N LYS A 51 15.54 -6.88 9.74
CA LYS A 51 15.99 -7.65 8.57
C LYS A 51 15.55 -6.98 7.26
N ILE A 52 16.26 -5.96 6.83
CA ILE A 52 15.93 -5.21 5.61
C ILE A 52 16.43 -5.96 4.37
N ILE A 53 15.52 -6.30 3.46
CA ILE A 53 15.84 -6.95 2.17
C ILE A 53 15.98 -5.94 1.02
N ALA A 54 15.34 -4.79 1.14
CA ALA A 54 15.42 -3.72 0.17
C ALA A 54 15.37 -2.36 0.85
N SER A 55 16.26 -1.44 0.43
CA SER A 55 16.25 -0.02 0.81
C SER A 55 16.65 0.83 -0.39
N HIS A 56 15.80 1.80 -0.77
CA HIS A 56 16.02 2.65 -1.94
C HIS A 56 15.48 4.06 -1.70
N ILE A 57 16.05 5.04 -2.40
CA ILE A 57 15.47 6.38 -2.53
C ILE A 57 14.64 6.36 -3.81
N ASP A 58 13.33 6.52 -3.68
CA ASP A 58 12.39 6.51 -4.81
C ASP A 58 11.59 7.82 -4.88
N PRO A 59 11.18 8.26 -6.07
CA PRO A 59 10.14 9.29 -6.19
C PRO A 59 8.86 8.84 -5.48
N ILE A 60 8.16 9.79 -4.84
CA ILE A 60 6.88 9.51 -4.16
C ILE A 60 5.83 8.95 -5.14
N GLU A 61 5.85 9.39 -6.38
CA GLU A 61 4.96 8.94 -7.45
C GLU A 61 5.11 7.43 -7.75
N LYS A 62 6.30 6.84 -7.51
CA LYS A 62 6.52 5.40 -7.64
C LYS A 62 5.81 4.57 -6.56
N LYS A 63 5.31 5.24 -5.50
CA LYS A 63 4.55 4.61 -4.42
C LYS A 63 3.04 4.63 -4.65
N PRO A 64 2.58 4.87 -5.86
CA PRO A 64 1.38 5.53 -6.36
C PRO A 64 0.68 6.40 -5.28
N VAL A 65 1.41 7.43 -4.83
CA VAL A 65 0.91 8.44 -3.90
C VAL A 65 1.15 9.81 -4.55
N PHE A 66 0.18 10.27 -5.35
CA PHE A 66 0.33 11.40 -6.26
C PHE A 66 -0.06 12.74 -5.63
N GLN A 67 -0.94 12.69 -4.63
CA GLN A 67 -1.46 13.87 -3.93
C GLN A 67 -0.83 14.05 -2.53
N PHE A 68 0.38 13.52 -2.35
CA PHE A 68 1.12 13.59 -1.10
C PHE A 68 2.55 14.05 -1.36
N TYR A 69 2.85 15.33 -1.04
CA TYR A 69 4.13 15.97 -1.35
C TYR A 69 4.64 15.68 -2.78
N PRO A 70 3.90 16.04 -3.84
CA PRO A 70 4.25 15.70 -5.22
C PRO A 70 5.67 16.13 -5.57
N GLY A 71 6.43 15.25 -6.25
CA GLY A 71 7.81 15.48 -6.62
C GLY A 71 8.85 15.24 -5.51
N SER A 72 8.42 14.86 -4.31
CA SER A 72 9.34 14.52 -3.22
C SER A 72 9.95 13.13 -3.37
N THR A 73 10.94 12.83 -2.54
CA THR A 73 11.53 11.49 -2.45
C THR A 73 11.13 10.78 -1.16
N ALA A 74 10.97 9.48 -1.26
CA ALA A 74 10.72 8.59 -0.13
C ALA A 74 11.90 7.62 0.06
N TYR A 75 12.31 7.41 1.31
CA TYR A 75 13.22 6.33 1.68
C TYR A 75 12.41 5.05 1.83
N SER A 76 12.50 4.16 0.86
CA SER A 76 11.67 2.96 0.73
C SER A 76 12.34 1.77 1.36
N ILE A 77 11.64 1.05 2.24
CA ILE A 77 12.16 -0.15 2.91
C ILE A 77 11.20 -1.34 2.80
N ALA A 78 11.78 -2.54 2.82
CA ALA A 78 11.05 -3.80 2.93
C ALA A 78 11.82 -4.84 3.76
N THR A 79 11.06 -5.74 4.38
CA THR A 79 11.55 -7.04 4.85
C THR A 79 11.00 -8.15 3.94
N VAL A 80 11.49 -9.38 4.07
CA VAL A 80 10.89 -10.52 3.37
C VAL A 80 9.55 -10.90 4.00
N GLY A 81 8.62 -11.40 3.17
CA GLY A 81 7.32 -11.93 3.59
C GLY A 81 6.13 -11.07 3.20
N CYS A 82 4.96 -11.68 3.20
CA CYS A 82 3.66 -11.06 2.97
C CYS A 82 2.58 -11.91 3.63
N ASN A 83 1.44 -11.34 3.96
CA ASN A 83 0.27 -12.09 4.43
C ASN A 83 -0.64 -12.57 3.28
N PHE A 84 -0.40 -12.12 2.02
CA PHE A 84 -1.07 -12.58 0.81
C PHE A 84 -0.21 -13.55 -0.01
N LYS A 85 -0.87 -14.31 -0.90
CA LYS A 85 -0.27 -15.26 -1.85
C LYS A 85 -0.64 -14.90 -3.29
N CYS A 86 -0.55 -13.62 -3.63
CA CYS A 86 -0.99 -13.13 -4.93
C CYS A 86 -0.26 -13.82 -6.08
N LYS A 87 -1.00 -14.48 -6.98
CA LYS A 87 -0.45 -15.16 -8.15
C LYS A 87 0.23 -14.22 -9.16
N HIS A 88 -0.10 -12.93 -9.08
CA HIS A 88 0.45 -11.84 -9.90
C HIS A 88 1.52 -11.01 -9.17
N CYS A 89 2.13 -11.53 -8.11
CA CYS A 89 3.06 -10.74 -7.31
C CYS A 89 4.35 -10.42 -8.07
N GLN A 90 4.65 -9.12 -8.25
CA GLN A 90 5.88 -8.66 -8.91
C GLN A 90 7.13 -8.86 -8.04
N ASN A 91 6.95 -8.96 -6.72
CA ASN A 91 8.02 -9.14 -5.74
C ASN A 91 7.92 -10.53 -5.08
N ALA A 92 7.52 -11.57 -5.85
CA ALA A 92 7.26 -12.90 -5.30
C ALA A 92 8.51 -13.53 -4.66
N ASP A 93 9.68 -13.26 -5.21
CA ASP A 93 10.99 -13.71 -4.74
C ASP A 93 11.27 -13.35 -3.26
N ILE A 94 10.90 -12.14 -2.85
CA ILE A 94 11.06 -11.68 -1.46
C ILE A 94 9.78 -11.81 -0.63
N SER A 95 8.59 -11.66 -1.23
CA SER A 95 7.33 -11.70 -0.49
C SER A 95 6.88 -13.11 -0.14
N GLN A 96 7.18 -14.13 -0.95
CA GLN A 96 6.75 -15.50 -0.73
C GLN A 96 7.80 -16.37 -0.01
N LEU A 97 9.06 -15.92 0.04
CA LEU A 97 10.18 -16.68 0.59
C LEU A 97 9.94 -17.30 1.97
N PRO A 98 9.43 -16.57 3.00
CA PRO A 98 9.21 -17.17 4.32
C PRO A 98 8.05 -18.17 4.38
N MET A 99 7.09 -18.07 3.45
CA MET A 99 5.98 -19.02 3.35
C MET A 99 6.40 -20.33 2.66
N GLU A 100 7.22 -20.24 1.62
CA GLU A 100 7.76 -21.38 0.87
C GLU A 100 8.83 -22.10 1.68
N ARG A 101 9.66 -21.36 2.41
CA ARG A 101 10.74 -21.87 3.28
C ARG A 101 10.50 -21.42 4.70
N LYS A 102 9.54 -22.06 5.38
CA LYS A 102 9.01 -21.71 6.71
C LYS A 102 10.03 -21.05 7.64
N GLY A 103 9.79 -19.78 7.97
CA GLY A 103 10.64 -19.04 8.89
C GLY A 103 12.00 -18.60 8.33
N HIS A 104 12.28 -18.84 7.03
CA HIS A 104 13.53 -18.39 6.42
C HIS A 104 13.45 -16.88 6.16
N VAL A 105 14.02 -16.09 7.05
CA VAL A 105 14.04 -14.63 7.00
C VAL A 105 15.47 -14.16 6.77
N VAL A 106 15.70 -13.52 5.63
CA VAL A 106 16.98 -12.94 5.22
C VAL A 106 16.88 -11.41 5.15
N GLY A 107 18.00 -10.74 5.18
CA GLY A 107 18.11 -9.28 5.09
C GLY A 107 19.32 -8.76 5.85
N GLU A 108 19.73 -7.56 5.50
CA GLU A 108 20.76 -6.82 6.23
C GLU A 108 20.18 -6.26 7.52
N LYS A 109 21.01 -6.24 8.57
CA LYS A 109 20.59 -5.71 9.86
C LYS A 109 20.53 -4.18 9.79
N MET A 110 19.34 -3.62 10.02
CA MET A 110 19.13 -2.18 10.08
C MET A 110 17.97 -1.88 11.03
N GLY A 111 18.24 -1.17 12.10
CA GLY A 111 17.25 -0.83 13.13
C GLY A 111 16.48 0.45 12.82
N ALA A 112 15.44 0.72 13.61
CA ALA A 112 14.55 1.87 13.43
C ALA A 112 15.29 3.23 13.42
N ASP A 113 16.24 3.45 14.33
CA ASP A 113 17.03 4.68 14.38
C ASP A 113 17.90 4.84 13.13
N GLU A 114 18.50 3.75 12.65
CA GLU A 114 19.34 3.76 11.45
C GLU A 114 18.53 4.08 10.19
N ILE A 115 17.31 3.53 10.07
CA ILE A 115 16.38 3.80 8.96
C ILE A 115 15.97 5.27 8.96
N ALA A 116 15.52 5.79 10.11
CA ALA A 116 15.10 7.19 10.23
C ALA A 116 16.25 8.16 9.95
N GLU A 117 17.47 7.84 10.41
CA GLU A 117 18.65 8.66 10.16
C GLU A 117 19.13 8.57 8.69
N ALA A 118 19.01 7.40 8.04
CA ALA A 118 19.31 7.24 6.62
C ALA A 118 18.35 8.08 5.76
N ALA A 119 17.04 8.05 6.05
CA ALA A 119 16.05 8.90 5.39
C ALA A 119 16.37 10.39 5.55
N ARG A 120 16.70 10.83 6.76
CA ARG A 120 17.08 12.22 7.07
C ARG A 120 18.33 12.65 6.29
N ARG A 121 19.38 11.84 6.28
CA ARG A 121 20.64 12.14 5.55
C ARG A 121 20.44 12.20 4.04
N ALA A 122 19.52 11.37 3.53
CA ALA A 122 19.16 11.35 2.12
C ALA A 122 18.26 12.54 1.71
N GLY A 123 17.80 13.36 2.66
CA GLY A 123 16.88 14.47 2.40
C GLY A 123 15.49 14.01 1.96
N CYS A 124 15.09 12.77 2.30
CA CYS A 124 13.78 12.23 1.95
C CYS A 124 12.69 12.91 2.78
N GLN A 125 11.61 13.31 2.12
CA GLN A 125 10.43 13.88 2.77
C GLN A 125 9.66 12.84 3.56
N SER A 126 9.74 11.57 3.15
CA SER A 126 9.02 10.47 3.78
C SER A 126 9.81 9.17 3.84
N ILE A 127 9.38 8.25 4.72
CA ILE A 127 9.74 6.84 4.69
C ILE A 127 8.56 6.06 4.13
N ALA A 128 8.80 5.23 3.12
CA ALA A 128 7.81 4.34 2.53
C ALA A 128 8.07 2.88 2.94
N TYR A 129 7.14 2.30 3.66
CA TYR A 129 7.11 0.88 4.01
C TYR A 129 6.38 0.15 2.88
N THR A 130 7.13 -0.59 2.02
CA THR A 130 6.63 -0.97 0.69
C THR A 130 7.24 -2.28 0.17
N TYR A 131 7.13 -2.57 -1.13
CA TYR A 131 7.60 -3.72 -1.91
C TYR A 131 7.00 -5.07 -1.48
N THR A 132 6.97 -5.37 -0.19
CA THR A 132 6.27 -6.50 0.40
C THR A 132 5.03 -6.01 1.14
N GLU A 133 4.79 -6.44 2.36
CA GLU A 133 3.63 -5.98 3.13
C GLU A 133 4.06 -5.37 4.46
N PRO A 134 3.85 -4.06 4.69
CA PRO A 134 4.26 -3.40 5.94
C PRO A 134 3.62 -4.01 7.19
N THR A 135 2.40 -4.54 7.09
CA THR A 135 1.74 -5.18 8.23
C THR A 135 2.57 -6.31 8.83
N ILE A 136 3.31 -7.11 8.02
CA ILE A 136 4.00 -8.27 8.58
C ILE A 136 5.32 -7.92 9.31
N PHE A 137 5.88 -6.74 9.08
CA PHE A 137 7.03 -6.21 9.82
C PHE A 137 6.65 -5.01 10.70
N PHE A 138 5.47 -5.08 11.27
CA PHE A 138 4.79 -4.00 11.99
C PHE A 138 5.65 -3.40 13.12
N GLU A 139 6.32 -4.21 13.91
CA GLU A 139 7.13 -3.75 15.04
C GLU A 139 8.28 -2.84 14.59
N LEU A 140 8.93 -3.17 13.47
CA LEU A 140 9.97 -2.32 12.89
C LEU A 140 9.35 -1.06 12.27
N ALA A 141 8.23 -1.20 11.55
CA ALA A 141 7.54 -0.07 10.94
C ALA A 141 7.05 0.91 12.01
N HIS A 142 6.46 0.43 13.09
CA HIS A 142 5.95 1.24 14.20
C HIS A 142 7.07 2.02 14.89
N GLU A 143 8.16 1.35 15.29
CA GLU A 143 9.31 2.04 15.90
C GLU A 143 9.96 3.05 14.94
N THR A 144 10.11 2.67 13.66
CA THR A 144 10.68 3.58 12.66
C THR A 144 9.79 4.79 12.46
N ALA A 145 8.46 4.59 12.41
CA ALA A 145 7.50 5.67 12.22
C ALA A 145 7.54 6.68 13.38
N GLN A 146 7.66 6.22 14.62
CA GLN A 146 7.86 7.09 15.78
C GLN A 146 9.14 7.93 15.63
N LYS A 147 10.28 7.28 15.32
CA LYS A 147 11.56 7.95 15.15
C LYS A 147 11.59 8.96 13.98
N ALA A 148 10.89 8.63 12.90
CA ALA A 148 10.73 9.50 11.74
C ALA A 148 9.86 10.72 12.08
N HIS A 149 8.74 10.51 12.78
CA HIS A 149 7.84 11.56 13.25
C HIS A 149 8.58 12.58 14.11
N ASP A 150 9.41 12.14 15.07
CA ASP A 150 10.23 13.00 15.92
C ASP A 150 11.23 13.86 15.12
N LYS A 151 11.58 13.44 13.90
CA LYS A 151 12.47 14.14 12.97
C LYS A 151 11.74 14.97 11.91
N GLY A 152 10.40 15.02 11.95
CA GLY A 152 9.59 15.70 10.97
C GLY A 152 9.50 14.99 9.61
N ILE A 153 9.89 13.71 9.54
CA ILE A 153 9.81 12.89 8.33
C ILE A 153 8.46 12.17 8.33
N LYS A 154 7.78 12.22 7.20
CA LYS A 154 6.47 11.60 6.99
C LYS A 154 6.57 10.08 6.82
N ASN A 155 5.51 9.36 7.18
CA ASN A 155 5.44 7.91 7.07
C ASN A 155 4.30 7.50 6.14
N ILE A 156 4.60 6.66 5.15
CA ILE A 156 3.60 6.14 4.22
C ILE A 156 3.69 4.61 4.11
N PHE A 157 2.52 3.97 4.11
CA PHE A 157 2.42 2.55 3.80
C PHE A 157 1.98 2.35 2.35
N VAL A 158 2.56 1.35 1.69
CA VAL A 158 2.04 0.76 0.46
C VAL A 158 1.65 -0.67 0.81
N SER A 159 0.36 -0.93 0.94
CA SER A 159 -0.19 -2.09 1.63
C SER A 159 -1.30 -2.77 0.85
N ASN A 160 -1.47 -4.07 1.07
CA ASN A 160 -2.66 -4.79 0.61
C ASN A 160 -3.92 -4.54 1.47
N GLY A 161 -3.81 -3.72 2.51
CA GLY A 161 -4.93 -3.32 3.34
C GLY A 161 -5.53 -4.42 4.22
N TYR A 162 -4.82 -5.53 4.48
CA TYR A 162 -5.37 -6.64 5.26
C TYR A 162 -5.01 -6.60 6.74
N MET A 163 -4.54 -5.46 7.23
CA MET A 163 -4.29 -5.24 8.65
C MET A 163 -5.61 -5.22 9.43
N THR A 164 -5.56 -5.47 10.72
CA THR A 164 -6.74 -5.36 11.59
C THR A 164 -7.00 -3.90 11.96
N SER A 165 -8.20 -3.60 12.46
CA SER A 165 -8.50 -2.29 13.03
C SER A 165 -7.54 -1.92 14.15
N GLU A 166 -7.23 -2.89 15.02
CA GLU A 166 -6.31 -2.70 16.14
C GLU A 166 -4.89 -2.31 15.65
N ALA A 167 -4.43 -2.92 14.56
CA ALA A 167 -3.13 -2.58 13.98
C ALA A 167 -3.12 -1.20 13.32
N LEU A 168 -4.21 -0.84 12.63
CA LEU A 168 -4.32 0.48 12.00
C LEU A 168 -4.46 1.60 13.03
N GLU A 169 -5.25 1.40 14.07
CA GLU A 169 -5.39 2.34 15.18
C GLU A 169 -4.06 2.56 15.93
N GLU A 170 -3.30 1.46 16.16
CA GLU A 170 -2.00 1.53 16.84
C GLU A 170 -0.95 2.36 16.06
N ILE A 171 -0.90 2.22 14.72
CA ILE A 171 0.05 2.95 13.89
C ILE A 171 -0.43 4.36 13.51
N SER A 172 -1.74 4.62 13.55
CA SER A 172 -2.35 5.85 13.01
C SER A 172 -1.76 7.16 13.54
N PRO A 173 -1.27 7.28 14.80
CA PRO A 173 -0.65 8.52 15.27
C PRO A 173 0.63 8.91 14.52
N TYR A 174 1.25 7.95 13.84
CA TYR A 174 2.53 8.12 13.15
C TYR A 174 2.44 7.90 11.64
N LEU A 175 1.28 7.45 11.12
CA LEU A 175 1.08 7.14 9.70
C LEU A 175 0.39 8.31 9.00
N ASP A 176 1.14 9.03 8.15
CA ASP A 176 0.63 10.22 7.46
C ASP A 176 -0.14 9.87 6.18
N GLY A 177 0.21 8.78 5.50
CA GLY A 177 -0.44 8.38 4.26
C GLY A 177 -0.37 6.87 4.01
N ILE A 178 -1.31 6.38 3.22
CA ILE A 178 -1.36 4.97 2.81
C ILE A 178 -1.87 4.84 1.38
N ASN A 179 -1.15 4.06 0.56
CA ASN A 179 -1.71 3.52 -0.66
C ASN A 179 -2.18 2.10 -0.41
N ILE A 180 -3.45 1.81 -0.70
CA ILE A 180 -4.04 0.48 -0.51
C ILE A 180 -4.34 -0.16 -1.86
N ASP A 181 -3.80 -1.36 -2.06
CA ASP A 181 -4.14 -2.20 -3.21
C ASP A 181 -5.55 -2.80 -3.07
N LEU A 182 -6.58 -2.12 -3.58
CA LEU A 182 -7.90 -2.72 -3.79
C LEU A 182 -7.88 -3.52 -5.09
N LYS A 183 -7.54 -4.81 -4.97
CA LYS A 183 -7.16 -5.64 -6.12
C LYS A 183 -8.33 -6.08 -6.98
N ALA A 184 -9.54 -6.13 -6.41
CA ALA A 184 -10.79 -6.46 -7.08
C ALA A 184 -11.97 -6.12 -6.17
N PHE A 185 -13.20 -6.15 -6.68
CA PHE A 185 -14.44 -6.02 -5.87
C PHE A 185 -15.19 -7.34 -5.72
N ALA A 186 -14.56 -8.45 -6.11
CA ALA A 186 -15.10 -9.80 -6.00
C ALA A 186 -14.32 -10.61 -4.94
N ASP A 187 -15.00 -11.10 -3.91
CA ASP A 187 -14.40 -11.94 -2.86
C ASP A 187 -13.81 -13.25 -3.43
N LYS A 188 -14.37 -13.75 -4.55
CA LYS A 188 -13.82 -14.88 -5.29
C LYS A 188 -12.39 -14.61 -5.76
N PHE A 189 -12.14 -13.42 -6.32
CA PHE A 189 -10.79 -13.01 -6.73
C PHE A 189 -9.82 -13.04 -5.55
N TYR A 190 -10.22 -12.44 -4.42
CA TYR A 190 -9.38 -12.42 -3.22
C TYR A 190 -9.06 -13.84 -2.72
N LYS A 191 -10.05 -14.75 -2.69
CA LYS A 191 -9.84 -16.14 -2.24
C LYS A 191 -8.93 -16.93 -3.18
N GLU A 192 -9.17 -16.86 -4.48
CA GLU A 192 -8.50 -17.72 -5.47
C GLU A 192 -7.16 -17.19 -5.96
N ILE A 193 -7.02 -15.85 -6.01
CA ILE A 193 -5.82 -15.19 -6.57
C ILE A 193 -4.90 -14.66 -5.47
N CYS A 194 -5.45 -14.14 -4.36
CA CYS A 194 -4.67 -13.48 -3.31
C CYS A 194 -4.52 -14.32 -2.03
N GLY A 195 -5.40 -15.31 -1.81
CA GLY A 195 -5.43 -16.10 -0.57
C GLY A 195 -5.97 -15.33 0.63
N ALA A 196 -6.94 -14.43 0.41
CA ALA A 196 -7.50 -13.51 1.39
C ALA A 196 -9.02 -13.32 1.20
N ARG A 197 -9.60 -12.26 1.77
CA ARG A 197 -11.00 -11.85 1.62
C ARG A 197 -11.08 -10.37 1.29
N LEU A 198 -12.11 -9.95 0.59
CA LEU A 198 -12.34 -8.57 0.18
C LEU A 198 -12.67 -7.64 1.36
N GLU A 199 -13.68 -8.00 2.16
CA GLU A 199 -14.27 -7.09 3.16
C GLU A 199 -13.26 -6.45 4.11
N PRO A 200 -12.26 -7.17 4.68
CA PRO A 200 -11.26 -6.53 5.51
C PRO A 200 -10.46 -5.41 4.83
N VAL A 201 -10.28 -5.49 3.50
CA VAL A 201 -9.59 -4.43 2.74
C VAL A 201 -10.47 -3.19 2.61
N LEU A 202 -11.77 -3.39 2.35
CA LEU A 202 -12.75 -2.30 2.30
C LEU A 202 -12.84 -1.59 3.66
N ASP A 203 -12.87 -2.36 4.76
CA ASP A 203 -12.91 -1.81 6.12
C ASP A 203 -11.65 -0.99 6.45
N THR A 204 -10.47 -1.47 6.00
CA THR A 204 -9.21 -0.73 6.19
C THR A 204 -9.22 0.61 5.45
N ILE A 205 -9.75 0.68 4.22
CA ILE A 205 -9.88 1.93 3.46
C ILE A 205 -10.79 2.92 4.21
N ARG A 206 -11.97 2.47 4.66
CA ARG A 206 -12.90 3.30 5.43
C ARG A 206 -12.27 3.80 6.73
N LEU A 207 -11.65 2.90 7.49
CA LEU A 207 -11.07 3.24 8.79
C LEU A 207 -9.86 4.17 8.65
N ALA A 208 -8.97 3.95 7.68
CA ALA A 208 -7.83 4.83 7.43
C ALA A 208 -8.29 6.26 7.15
N ARG A 209 -9.33 6.41 6.31
CA ARG A 209 -9.90 7.73 6.01
C ARG A 209 -10.51 8.38 7.25
N ASN A 210 -11.25 7.62 8.08
CA ASN A 210 -11.87 8.09 9.32
C ASN A 210 -10.84 8.51 10.38
N LEU A 211 -9.66 7.86 10.41
CA LEU A 211 -8.54 8.21 11.29
C LEU A 211 -7.74 9.43 10.81
N GLY A 212 -8.10 10.03 9.66
CA GLY A 212 -7.43 11.21 9.11
C GLY A 212 -6.13 10.90 8.36
N ILE A 213 -5.83 9.63 8.08
CA ILE A 213 -4.70 9.22 7.25
C ILE A 213 -5.02 9.57 5.79
N TRP A 214 -4.06 10.15 5.05
CA TRP A 214 -4.23 10.34 3.62
C TRP A 214 -4.28 8.99 2.90
N VAL A 215 -5.35 8.74 2.14
CA VAL A 215 -5.59 7.46 1.45
C VAL A 215 -5.56 7.67 -0.05
N GLU A 216 -4.76 6.87 -0.75
CA GLU A 216 -4.85 6.65 -2.19
C GLU A 216 -5.05 5.16 -2.45
N VAL A 217 -5.75 4.78 -3.51
CA VAL A 217 -6.09 3.39 -3.80
C VAL A 217 -5.58 2.97 -5.16
N THR A 218 -4.98 1.79 -5.23
CA THR A 218 -4.46 1.23 -6.49
C THR A 218 -5.21 -0.04 -6.87
N THR A 219 -5.59 -0.16 -8.14
CA THR A 219 -6.12 -1.38 -8.73
C THR A 219 -5.26 -1.82 -9.91
N LEU A 220 -4.59 -2.96 -9.78
CA LEU A 220 -3.93 -3.62 -10.91
C LEU A 220 -5.01 -4.33 -11.74
N VAL A 221 -5.30 -3.83 -12.93
CA VAL A 221 -6.33 -4.40 -13.81
C VAL A 221 -5.75 -5.58 -14.57
N ILE A 222 -6.34 -6.76 -14.37
CA ILE A 222 -5.87 -8.03 -14.95
C ILE A 222 -6.94 -8.56 -15.91
N PRO A 223 -6.61 -8.75 -17.20
CA PRO A 223 -7.56 -9.21 -18.21
C PRO A 223 -8.30 -10.49 -17.79
N THR A 224 -9.61 -10.50 -17.97
CA THR A 224 -10.55 -11.59 -17.65
C THR A 224 -10.76 -11.89 -16.15
N LEU A 225 -10.03 -11.23 -15.25
CA LEU A 225 -10.15 -11.50 -13.81
C LEU A 225 -10.85 -10.37 -13.05
N ASN A 226 -10.54 -9.11 -13.34
CA ASN A 226 -11.11 -7.93 -12.67
C ASN A 226 -11.28 -6.72 -13.61
N ASP A 227 -11.29 -6.94 -14.94
CA ASP A 227 -11.32 -5.90 -15.97
C ASP A 227 -12.73 -5.63 -16.55
N SER A 228 -13.78 -6.28 -16.03
CA SER A 228 -15.14 -5.98 -16.48
C SER A 228 -15.61 -4.60 -16.03
N GLU A 229 -16.41 -3.92 -16.84
CA GLU A 229 -16.97 -2.60 -16.50
C GLU A 229 -17.75 -2.61 -15.19
N ASP A 230 -18.50 -3.69 -14.91
CA ASP A 230 -19.24 -3.86 -13.66
C ASP A 230 -18.29 -3.88 -12.45
N GLU A 231 -17.20 -4.63 -12.54
CA GLU A 231 -16.18 -4.73 -11.49
C GLU A 231 -15.52 -3.37 -11.22
N LEU A 232 -15.10 -2.68 -12.28
CA LEU A 232 -14.47 -1.36 -12.22
C LEU A 232 -15.44 -0.29 -11.68
N ARG A 233 -16.71 -0.35 -12.10
CA ARG A 233 -17.77 0.54 -11.60
C ARG A 233 -18.00 0.36 -10.10
N ARG A 234 -18.07 -0.87 -9.62
CA ARG A 234 -18.25 -1.17 -8.19
C ARG A 234 -17.07 -0.67 -7.33
N ILE A 235 -15.85 -0.76 -7.85
CA ILE A 235 -14.68 -0.16 -7.19
C ILE A 235 -14.84 1.37 -7.10
N ALA A 236 -15.17 2.03 -8.21
CA ALA A 236 -15.32 3.47 -8.26
C ALA A 236 -16.48 3.98 -7.37
N GLU A 237 -17.62 3.27 -7.36
CA GLU A 237 -18.76 3.57 -6.49
C GLU A 237 -18.38 3.46 -5.01
N PHE A 238 -17.67 2.39 -4.64
CA PHE A 238 -17.18 2.23 -3.27
C PHE A 238 -16.26 3.39 -2.86
N LEU A 239 -15.30 3.77 -3.69
CA LEU A 239 -14.39 4.88 -3.39
C LEU A 239 -15.13 6.20 -3.27
N ARG A 240 -16.07 6.50 -4.17
CA ARG A 240 -16.94 7.67 -4.11
C ARG A 240 -17.72 7.73 -2.79
N ASP A 241 -18.28 6.58 -2.36
CA ASP A 241 -19.10 6.50 -1.16
C ASP A 241 -18.26 6.66 0.13
N VAL A 242 -16.96 6.35 0.08
CA VAL A 242 -16.03 6.67 1.17
C VAL A 242 -15.62 8.15 1.12
N ASP A 243 -15.07 8.63 0.01
CA ASP A 243 -14.71 10.02 -0.22
C ASP A 243 -14.33 10.23 -1.69
N VAL A 244 -15.03 11.13 -2.40
CA VAL A 244 -14.79 11.44 -3.81
C VAL A 244 -13.37 11.94 -4.11
N SER A 245 -12.66 12.42 -3.09
CA SER A 245 -11.31 12.95 -3.21
C SER A 245 -10.21 11.88 -3.09
N ILE A 246 -10.55 10.63 -2.80
CA ILE A 246 -9.57 9.53 -2.80
C ILE A 246 -9.05 9.31 -4.23
N PRO A 247 -7.75 9.48 -4.48
CA PRO A 247 -7.18 9.19 -5.78
C PRO A 247 -7.23 7.69 -6.08
N TRP A 248 -7.71 7.35 -7.28
CA TRP A 248 -7.74 5.98 -7.78
C TRP A 248 -6.69 5.78 -8.86
N HIS A 249 -5.71 4.92 -8.61
CA HIS A 249 -4.64 4.54 -9.54
C HIS A 249 -5.00 3.23 -10.23
N ILE A 250 -5.16 3.27 -11.54
CA ILE A 250 -5.51 2.12 -12.39
C ILE A 250 -4.23 1.68 -13.09
N SER A 251 -3.66 0.55 -12.69
CA SER A 251 -2.36 0.10 -13.16
C SER A 251 -2.45 -1.03 -14.16
N GLN A 252 -1.61 -0.97 -15.20
CA GLN A 252 -1.47 -1.99 -16.22
C GLN A 252 -0.80 -3.24 -15.65
N PHE A 253 -1.41 -4.41 -15.84
CA PHE A 253 -0.83 -5.70 -15.52
C PHE A 253 0.15 -6.16 -16.62
N TYR A 254 1.25 -6.76 -16.17
CA TYR A 254 2.19 -7.51 -17.00
C TYR A 254 2.27 -8.96 -16.49
N PRO A 255 2.31 -9.97 -17.40
CA PRO A 255 2.45 -11.37 -17.01
C PRO A 255 3.65 -11.59 -16.09
N THR A 256 3.41 -12.16 -14.93
CA THR A 256 4.47 -12.40 -13.94
C THR A 256 4.12 -13.53 -12.98
N TYR A 257 5.12 -14.09 -12.31
CA TYR A 257 5.05 -15.13 -11.29
C TYR A 257 4.18 -16.33 -11.71
N GLN A 258 2.98 -16.51 -11.13
CA GLN A 258 2.07 -17.61 -11.43
C GLN A 258 0.97 -17.22 -12.43
N LEU A 259 0.89 -15.97 -12.87
CA LEU A 259 -0.03 -15.48 -13.90
C LEU A 259 0.75 -15.07 -15.16
N THR A 260 1.35 -16.05 -15.83
CA THR A 260 2.12 -15.84 -17.05
C THR A 260 1.32 -16.16 -18.33
N ASN A 261 0.14 -16.75 -18.17
CA ASN A 261 -0.74 -17.19 -19.26
C ASN A 261 -1.78 -16.14 -19.69
N LEU A 262 -1.86 -15.00 -19.00
CA LEU A 262 -2.74 -13.89 -19.35
C LEU A 262 -1.97 -12.82 -20.11
N PRO A 263 -2.60 -12.10 -21.05
CA PRO A 263 -1.95 -11.01 -21.76
C PRO A 263 -1.77 -9.78 -20.85
N ARG A 264 -0.88 -8.88 -21.25
CA ARG A 264 -0.81 -7.53 -20.68
C ARG A 264 -2.16 -6.83 -20.85
N THR A 265 -2.57 -6.01 -19.88
CA THR A 265 -3.80 -5.22 -19.97
C THR A 265 -3.75 -4.27 -21.16
N PRO A 266 -4.75 -4.30 -22.06
CA PRO A 266 -4.86 -3.31 -23.12
C PRO A 266 -4.96 -1.89 -22.54
N VAL A 267 -4.36 -0.91 -23.19
CA VAL A 267 -4.38 0.49 -22.72
C VAL A 267 -5.82 1.04 -22.76
N GLU A 268 -6.59 0.62 -23.74
CA GLU A 268 -8.00 0.98 -23.90
C GLU A 268 -8.84 0.56 -22.69
N THR A 269 -8.51 -0.57 -22.05
CA THR A 269 -9.17 -1.01 -20.80
C THR A 269 -8.88 -0.04 -19.66
N LEU A 270 -7.65 0.48 -19.57
CA LEU A 270 -7.28 1.48 -18.55
C LEU A 270 -7.99 2.81 -18.79
N HIS A 271 -8.06 3.27 -20.07
CA HIS A 271 -8.80 4.45 -20.44
C HIS A 271 -10.27 4.34 -20.05
N ARG A 272 -10.90 3.18 -20.38
CA ARG A 272 -12.29 2.94 -20.01
C ARG A 272 -12.51 2.93 -18.50
N ALA A 273 -11.60 2.31 -17.75
CA ALA A 273 -11.65 2.30 -16.30
C ALA A 273 -11.53 3.72 -15.71
N ARG A 274 -10.64 4.57 -16.28
CA ARG A 274 -10.51 5.97 -15.89
C ARG A 274 -11.80 6.75 -16.19
N GLU A 275 -12.39 6.59 -17.35
CA GLU A 275 -13.67 7.21 -17.71
C GLU A 275 -14.77 6.83 -16.72
N ILE A 276 -14.91 5.52 -16.38
CA ILE A 276 -15.86 5.03 -15.39
C ILE A 276 -15.66 5.73 -14.03
N GLY A 277 -14.42 5.85 -13.56
CA GLY A 277 -14.15 6.54 -12.30
C GLY A 277 -14.59 8.01 -12.31
N LEU A 278 -14.32 8.73 -13.40
CA LEU A 278 -14.74 10.13 -13.57
C LEU A 278 -16.25 10.26 -13.75
N GLU A 279 -16.90 9.37 -14.50
CA GLU A 279 -18.36 9.32 -14.67
C GLU A 279 -19.09 9.11 -13.32
N ILE A 280 -18.51 8.30 -12.43
CA ILE A 280 -19.04 8.03 -11.07
C ILE A 280 -18.86 9.25 -10.16
N GLY A 281 -17.96 10.19 -10.50
CA GLY A 281 -17.72 11.43 -9.76
C GLY A 281 -16.47 11.44 -8.89
N LEU A 282 -15.52 10.52 -9.10
CA LEU A 282 -14.21 10.61 -8.46
C LEU A 282 -13.45 11.82 -9.00
N GLN A 283 -12.80 12.58 -8.12
CA GLN A 283 -12.07 13.81 -8.51
C GLN A 283 -10.72 13.49 -9.19
N TYR A 284 -10.08 12.39 -8.80
CA TYR A 284 -8.72 12.04 -9.24
C TYR A 284 -8.65 10.58 -9.65
N VAL A 285 -8.41 10.33 -10.94
CA VAL A 285 -8.25 8.98 -11.49
C VAL A 285 -7.04 8.96 -12.41
N TYR A 286 -6.05 8.15 -12.07
CA TYR A 286 -4.76 8.07 -12.73
C TYR A 286 -4.53 6.73 -13.40
N GLU A 287 -3.87 6.73 -14.57
CA GLU A 287 -3.40 5.52 -15.23
C GLU A 287 -1.93 5.28 -14.89
N GLY A 288 -1.60 4.08 -14.42
CA GLY A 288 -0.26 3.66 -14.02
C GLY A 288 0.35 2.62 -14.93
N ASN A 289 1.68 2.54 -14.95
CA ASN A 289 2.47 1.62 -15.77
C ASN A 289 2.33 1.84 -17.31
N VAL A 290 1.84 3.00 -17.75
CA VAL A 290 1.70 3.41 -19.15
C VAL A 290 2.28 4.81 -19.32
N PRO A 291 3.61 4.97 -19.25
CA PRO A 291 4.23 6.29 -19.25
C PRO A 291 4.02 7.03 -20.58
N GLY A 292 3.91 8.36 -20.49
CA GLY A 292 3.86 9.25 -21.64
C GLY A 292 2.50 9.38 -22.33
N ARG A 293 1.42 8.96 -21.67
CA ARG A 293 0.05 9.13 -22.18
C ARG A 293 -0.69 10.34 -21.58
N GLY A 294 -0.11 11.02 -20.56
CA GLY A 294 -0.68 12.21 -19.91
C GLY A 294 -1.78 11.90 -18.89
N ASN A 295 -2.17 10.66 -18.70
CA ASN A 295 -3.21 10.27 -17.75
C ASN A 295 -2.66 10.05 -16.33
N GLU A 296 -1.38 10.30 -16.14
CA GLU A 296 -0.70 10.50 -14.85
C GLU A 296 -0.77 11.96 -14.35
N ASN A 297 -1.31 12.88 -15.13
CA ASN A 297 -1.42 14.30 -14.77
C ASN A 297 -2.57 14.55 -13.78
N THR A 298 -2.42 15.59 -12.93
CA THR A 298 -3.49 16.06 -12.06
C THR A 298 -4.20 17.24 -12.70
N TYR A 299 -5.51 17.13 -12.84
CA TYR A 299 -6.38 18.20 -13.34
C TYR A 299 -7.29 18.71 -12.23
N CYS A 300 -7.64 19.99 -12.29
CA CYS A 300 -8.61 20.58 -11.37
C CYS A 300 -9.99 19.96 -11.61
N HIS A 301 -10.59 19.40 -10.56
CA HIS A 301 -11.93 18.82 -10.65
C HIS A 301 -13.04 19.85 -10.91
N GLY A 302 -12.78 21.15 -10.61
CA GLY A 302 -13.75 22.21 -10.80
C GLY A 302 -13.75 22.85 -12.20
N CYS A 303 -12.55 23.03 -12.84
CA CYS A 303 -12.45 23.72 -14.12
C CYS A 303 -11.64 22.99 -15.20
N GLY A 304 -11.04 21.84 -14.90
CA GLY A 304 -10.24 21.06 -15.85
C GLY A 304 -8.82 21.59 -16.11
N GLU A 305 -8.38 22.65 -15.40
CA GLU A 305 -7.01 23.18 -15.54
C GLU A 305 -5.97 22.12 -15.19
N LEU A 306 -4.88 22.04 -15.98
CA LEU A 306 -3.73 21.17 -15.69
C LEU A 306 -2.95 21.72 -14.49
N LEU A 307 -3.02 21.04 -13.37
CA LEU A 307 -2.41 21.46 -12.10
C LEU A 307 -1.01 20.86 -11.91
N ILE A 308 -0.88 19.54 -12.12
CA ILE A 308 0.43 18.86 -12.01
C ILE A 308 0.65 18.07 -13.30
N GLU A 309 1.71 18.42 -14.02
CA GLU A 309 2.15 17.72 -15.20
C GLU A 309 3.23 16.70 -14.82
N ARG A 310 3.02 15.44 -15.22
CA ARG A 310 3.94 14.33 -14.95
C ARG A 310 4.40 13.66 -16.23
N TRP A 311 5.65 13.20 -16.20
CA TRP A 311 6.19 12.25 -17.17
C TRP A 311 6.75 11.06 -16.39
N GLY A 312 6.01 9.95 -16.38
CA GLY A 312 6.31 8.83 -15.51
C GLY A 312 6.30 9.26 -14.03
N TYR A 313 7.44 9.19 -13.37
CA TYR A 313 7.57 9.58 -11.96
C TYR A 313 8.17 10.99 -11.75
N SER A 314 8.33 11.75 -12.81
CA SER A 314 8.94 13.10 -12.74
C SER A 314 7.88 14.18 -12.89
N ILE A 315 7.87 15.14 -11.97
CA ILE A 315 7.06 16.36 -12.08
C ILE A 315 7.72 17.31 -13.08
N GLN A 316 6.99 17.72 -14.11
CA GLN A 316 7.40 18.71 -15.09
C GLN A 316 6.91 20.10 -14.72
N LYS A 317 5.71 20.17 -14.13
CA LYS A 317 5.08 21.41 -13.67
C LYS A 317 4.19 21.13 -12.46
N ASN A 318 4.22 22.02 -11.48
CA ASN A 318 3.21 22.09 -10.42
C ASN A 318 2.70 23.52 -10.34
N ALA A 319 1.42 23.72 -10.66
CA ALA A 319 0.75 25.00 -10.67
C ALA A 319 -0.12 25.25 -9.44
N ILE A 320 -0.21 24.30 -8.51
CA ILE A 320 -1.03 24.45 -7.29
C ILE A 320 -0.43 25.56 -6.42
N ILE A 321 -1.29 26.44 -5.91
CA ILE A 321 -0.90 27.53 -5.02
C ILE A 321 -1.67 27.38 -3.71
N GLU A 322 -0.95 27.12 -2.62
CA GLU A 322 -1.53 26.98 -1.27
C GLU A 322 -2.72 26.01 -1.25
N GLY A 323 -2.58 24.85 -1.90
CA GLY A 323 -3.63 23.82 -1.96
C GLY A 323 -4.83 24.18 -2.83
N THR A 324 -4.74 25.19 -3.70
CA THR A 324 -5.85 25.63 -4.55
C THR A 324 -5.49 25.70 -6.04
N CYS A 325 -6.50 25.58 -6.90
CA CYS A 325 -6.37 25.80 -8.33
C CYS A 325 -6.18 27.29 -8.63
N PRO A 326 -5.11 27.72 -9.35
CA PRO A 326 -4.86 29.15 -9.65
C PRO A 326 -5.90 29.75 -10.58
N SER A 327 -6.64 28.97 -11.36
CA SER A 327 -7.60 29.44 -12.35
C SER A 327 -9.00 29.66 -11.77
N CYS A 328 -9.47 28.82 -10.86
CA CYS A 328 -10.84 28.90 -10.32
C CYS A 328 -10.94 28.93 -8.79
N GLY A 329 -9.82 28.80 -8.06
CA GLY A 329 -9.82 28.81 -6.60
C GLY A 329 -10.35 27.54 -5.95
N SER A 330 -10.73 26.51 -6.70
CA SER A 330 -11.18 25.23 -6.11
C SER A 330 -10.08 24.60 -5.27
N PRO A 331 -10.41 24.07 -4.08
CA PRO A 331 -9.43 23.35 -3.25
C PRO A 331 -8.98 22.07 -3.96
N VAL A 332 -7.69 21.76 -3.86
CA VAL A 332 -7.10 20.52 -4.35
C VAL A 332 -6.82 19.61 -3.16
N ALA A 333 -7.48 18.47 -3.10
CA ALA A 333 -7.28 17.54 -1.99
C ALA A 333 -5.88 16.89 -2.06
N GLY A 334 -5.19 16.86 -0.92
CA GLY A 334 -3.85 16.25 -0.82
C GLY A 334 -3.11 16.72 0.42
N VAL A 335 -1.85 16.35 0.51
CA VAL A 335 -0.96 16.72 1.62
C VAL A 335 0.29 17.38 1.05
N GLY A 336 0.65 18.57 1.55
CA GLY A 336 1.83 19.30 1.11
C GLY A 336 1.73 19.79 -0.34
N LEU A 337 0.53 20.20 -0.77
CA LEU A 337 0.22 20.76 -2.09
C LEU A 337 0.43 22.28 -2.12
#